data_7ef2152073b2dee07c4e4a653d2033f4
#
_entry.id   7ef2152073b2dee07c4e4a653d2033f4
#
_cell.length_a   1.000
_cell.length_b   1.000
_cell.length_c   1.000
_cell.angle_alpha   90.00
_cell.angle_beta   90.00
_cell.angle_gamma   90.00
#
_symmetry.space_group_name_H-M   'P 1'
#
loop_
_entity.id
_entity.type
_entity.pdbx_description
1 polymer ?
#
loop_
_entity_poly.entity_id
_entity_poly.type
_entity_poly.pdbx_seq_one_letter_code
_entity_poly.pdbx_strand_id
1 'polypeptide(L)'
;VMKRSVSTASAIDLFHKYGMYDKEKLFRYRRSSRVNIYNLEEFEDYFYGYMVWHTGYLKYFKLYPYDEGFVMQMPTRKEPEKLPPFTPSPKIFQVQKEAEKWGEMMGVSVVGELNEKISKGKMQELLLISEALQEGRISKIAEQIIERGGVKFVMIAGPSSSGKTTFSHRLSIQLAAHGMKPHP
;
A
#
# COMPACT_ATOMS: atom_id res chain seq x y z
N VAL A 1 2.01 9.47 -26.67
CA VAL A 1 1.61 9.98 -25.34
C VAL A 1 1.82 11.47 -25.30
N MET A 2 0.76 12.24 -25.15
CA MET A 2 0.81 13.70 -25.13
C MET A 2 0.70 14.20 -23.69
N LYS A 3 1.47 15.24 -23.35
CA LYS A 3 1.46 15.88 -22.03
C LYS A 3 0.88 17.27 -22.12
N ARG A 4 -0.06 17.60 -21.25
CA ARG A 4 -0.59 18.95 -21.09
C ARG A 4 -0.64 19.36 -19.62
N SER A 5 -0.46 20.66 -19.36
CA SER A 5 -0.60 21.20 -18.01
C SER A 5 -1.97 21.88 -17.91
N VAL A 6 -2.78 21.43 -16.98
CA VAL A 6 -4.14 21.97 -16.72
C VAL A 6 -4.26 22.56 -15.34
N SER A 7 -5.32 23.32 -15.06
CA SER A 7 -5.62 23.73 -13.69
C SER A 7 -6.04 22.53 -12.84
N THR A 8 -5.79 22.59 -11.55
CA THR A 8 -6.22 21.53 -10.62
C THR A 8 -7.75 21.38 -10.63
N ALA A 9 -8.50 22.45 -10.79
CA ALA A 9 -9.95 22.40 -10.93
C ALA A 9 -10.36 21.61 -12.19
N SER A 10 -9.78 21.93 -13.34
CA SER A 10 -10.06 21.18 -14.59
C SER A 10 -9.66 19.70 -14.51
N ALA A 11 -8.62 19.36 -13.73
CA ALA A 11 -8.26 17.97 -13.50
C ALA A 11 -9.28 17.23 -12.62
N ILE A 12 -9.83 17.88 -11.60
CA ILE A 12 -10.90 17.34 -10.77
C ILE A 12 -12.13 17.02 -11.61
N ASP A 13 -12.56 17.93 -12.48
CA ASP A 13 -13.68 17.72 -13.40
C ASP A 13 -13.42 16.57 -14.37
N LEU A 14 -12.18 16.46 -14.86
CA LEU A 14 -11.74 15.37 -15.72
C LEU A 14 -11.85 14.02 -15.00
N PHE A 15 -11.34 13.91 -13.79
CA PHE A 15 -11.40 12.67 -13.01
C PHE A 15 -12.83 12.28 -12.67
N HIS A 16 -13.67 13.25 -12.34
CA HIS A 16 -15.11 13.02 -12.14
C HIS A 16 -15.76 12.44 -13.41
N LYS A 17 -15.51 13.05 -14.58
CA LYS A 17 -16.03 12.60 -15.87
C LYS A 17 -15.64 11.15 -16.20
N TYR A 18 -14.41 10.73 -15.84
CA TYR A 18 -13.93 9.37 -16.08
C TYR A 18 -14.26 8.38 -14.94
N GLY A 19 -15.01 8.79 -13.91
CA GLY A 19 -15.36 7.96 -12.76
C GLY A 19 -14.16 7.64 -11.84
N MET A 20 -13.08 8.41 -11.91
CA MET A 20 -11.88 8.26 -11.08
C MET A 20 -12.07 9.02 -9.76
N TYR A 21 -13.04 8.61 -8.96
CA TYR A 21 -13.47 9.32 -7.74
C TYR A 21 -12.40 9.35 -6.65
N ASP A 22 -11.51 8.38 -6.60
CA ASP A 22 -10.33 8.36 -5.74
C ASP A 22 -9.37 9.53 -6.05
N LYS A 23 -9.12 9.78 -7.32
CA LYS A 23 -8.29 10.89 -7.81
C LYS A 23 -8.99 12.24 -7.64
N GLU A 24 -10.28 12.30 -7.92
CA GLU A 24 -11.11 13.49 -7.65
C GLU A 24 -10.97 13.90 -6.18
N LYS A 25 -11.18 12.98 -5.24
CA LYS A 25 -11.02 13.23 -3.80
C LYS A 25 -9.59 13.67 -3.45
N LEU A 26 -8.58 12.98 -3.98
CA LEU A 26 -7.18 13.31 -3.74
C LEU A 26 -6.85 14.74 -4.18
N PHE A 27 -7.31 15.14 -5.35
CA PHE A 27 -6.99 16.45 -5.94
C PHE A 27 -7.71 17.62 -5.28
N ARG A 28 -8.81 17.39 -4.59
CA ARG A 28 -9.49 18.42 -3.77
C ARG A 28 -8.60 18.98 -2.64
N TYR A 29 -7.61 18.18 -2.18
CA TYR A 29 -6.65 18.56 -1.13
C TYR A 29 -5.30 19.01 -1.68
N ARG A 30 -5.14 19.05 -3.00
CA ARG A 30 -3.87 19.40 -3.63
C ARG A 30 -3.64 20.91 -3.58
N ARG A 31 -2.47 21.32 -3.08
CA ARG A 31 -2.09 22.75 -2.98
C ARG A 31 -1.60 23.35 -4.31
N SER A 32 -1.12 22.52 -5.24
CA SER A 32 -0.65 22.98 -6.54
C SER A 32 -1.83 23.45 -7.39
N SER A 33 -1.72 24.62 -8.02
CA SER A 33 -2.73 25.16 -8.92
C SER A 33 -2.78 24.49 -10.29
N ARG A 34 -1.72 23.74 -10.65
CA ARG A 34 -1.60 23.06 -11.93
C ARG A 34 -1.13 21.62 -11.78
N VAL A 35 -1.52 20.80 -12.74
CA VAL A 35 -1.18 19.37 -12.80
C VAL A 35 -0.90 18.96 -14.24
N ASN A 36 0.02 18.00 -14.42
CA ASN A 36 0.33 17.43 -15.71
C ASN A 36 -0.61 16.24 -15.98
N ILE A 37 -1.40 16.35 -17.02
CA ILE A 37 -2.23 15.27 -17.55
C ILE A 37 -1.50 14.69 -18.76
N TYR A 38 -1.44 13.38 -18.83
CA TYR A 38 -0.98 12.62 -19.97
C TYR A 38 -2.16 11.98 -20.68
N ASN A 39 -2.13 12.04 -21.98
CA ASN A 39 -3.15 11.46 -22.86
C ASN A 39 -2.54 10.30 -23.65
N LEU A 40 -3.24 9.19 -23.66
CA LEU A 40 -2.97 8.04 -24.51
C LEU A 40 -4.26 7.68 -25.23
N GLU A 41 -4.40 8.14 -26.48
CA GLU A 41 -5.65 8.05 -27.24
C GLU A 41 -6.80 8.73 -26.49
N GLU A 42 -7.83 7.99 -26.08
CA GLU A 42 -8.99 8.50 -25.34
C GLU A 42 -8.80 8.45 -23.82
N PHE A 43 -7.73 7.81 -23.33
CA PHE A 43 -7.45 7.69 -21.90
C PHE A 43 -6.60 8.85 -21.41
N GLU A 44 -7.05 9.53 -20.37
CA GLU A 44 -6.35 10.64 -19.74
C GLU A 44 -6.13 10.40 -18.26
N ASP A 45 -4.91 10.61 -17.79
CA ASP A 45 -4.55 10.48 -16.38
C ASP A 45 -3.40 11.42 -15.99
N TYR A 46 -3.21 11.66 -14.70
CA TYR A 46 -2.06 12.42 -14.23
C TYR A 46 -0.86 11.52 -13.93
N PHE A 47 0.33 12.09 -14.06
CA PHE A 47 1.55 11.44 -13.65
C PHE A 47 2.60 12.45 -13.18
N TYR A 48 3.32 12.11 -12.10
CA TYR A 48 4.31 13.02 -11.49
C TYR A 48 5.63 13.10 -12.23
N GLY A 49 6.00 12.02 -12.91
CA GLY A 49 7.29 11.88 -13.59
C GLY A 49 7.20 12.16 -15.07
N TYR A 50 8.21 11.66 -15.77
CA TYR A 50 8.26 11.66 -17.22
C TYR A 50 7.73 10.34 -17.75
N MET A 51 6.90 10.40 -18.78
CA MET A 51 6.49 9.25 -19.55
C MET A 51 7.22 9.23 -20.88
N VAL A 52 7.45 8.04 -21.42
CA VAL A 52 7.90 7.88 -22.80
C VAL A 52 6.84 8.41 -23.76
N TRP A 53 7.26 8.96 -24.89
CA TRP A 53 6.37 9.63 -25.84
C TRP A 53 5.51 8.68 -26.68
N HIS A 54 5.87 7.39 -26.77
CA HIS A 54 4.99 6.36 -27.34
C HIS A 54 5.20 5.00 -26.66
N THR A 55 4.19 4.16 -26.71
CA THR A 55 4.14 2.84 -26.07
C THR A 55 5.13 1.84 -26.66
N GLY A 56 5.63 2.03 -27.87
CA GLY A 56 6.63 1.18 -28.52
C GLY A 56 7.97 1.07 -27.78
N TYR A 57 8.24 1.91 -26.77
CA TYR A 57 9.37 1.75 -25.87
C TYR A 57 9.16 0.62 -24.84
N LEU A 58 7.90 0.24 -24.58
CA LEU A 58 7.55 -0.80 -23.58
C LEU A 58 7.48 -2.16 -24.28
N LYS A 59 8.63 -2.72 -24.65
CA LYS A 59 8.72 -3.96 -25.44
C LYS A 59 8.69 -5.22 -24.58
N TYR A 60 9.24 -5.14 -23.39
CA TYR A 60 9.50 -6.32 -22.55
C TYR A 60 8.63 -6.26 -21.30
N PHE A 61 7.51 -6.92 -21.34
CA PHE A 61 6.65 -7.15 -20.17
C PHE A 61 5.84 -8.44 -20.36
N LYS A 62 5.34 -8.98 -19.27
CA LYS A 62 4.43 -10.12 -19.30
C LYS A 62 3.37 -9.96 -18.21
N LEU A 63 2.15 -10.36 -18.52
CA LEU A 63 1.03 -10.39 -17.59
C LEU A 63 0.76 -11.83 -17.18
N TYR A 64 0.58 -12.04 -15.89
CA TYR A 64 0.20 -13.32 -15.31
C TYR A 64 -1.10 -13.14 -14.54
N PRO A 65 -2.14 -13.93 -14.80
CA PRO A 65 -3.31 -13.97 -13.92
C PRO A 65 -2.87 -14.28 -12.48
N TYR A 66 -3.36 -13.52 -11.52
CA TYR A 66 -3.00 -13.72 -10.13
C TYR A 66 -4.15 -13.26 -9.23
N ASP A 67 -4.76 -14.23 -8.50
CA ASP A 67 -5.96 -14.00 -7.71
C ASP A 67 -7.10 -13.38 -8.57
N GLU A 68 -7.74 -12.31 -8.14
CA GLU A 68 -8.80 -11.59 -8.88
C GLU A 68 -8.26 -10.56 -9.90
N GLY A 69 -6.96 -10.49 -10.08
CA GLY A 69 -6.29 -9.52 -10.94
C GLY A 69 -5.17 -10.13 -11.75
N PHE A 70 -4.07 -9.39 -11.87
CA PHE A 70 -2.89 -9.84 -12.59
C PHE A 70 -1.61 -9.23 -12.01
N VAL A 71 -0.50 -9.92 -12.22
CA VAL A 71 0.85 -9.39 -11.99
C VAL A 71 1.45 -8.98 -13.31
N MET A 72 1.90 -7.73 -13.41
CA MET A 72 2.72 -7.27 -14.53
C MET A 72 4.19 -7.42 -14.16
N GLN A 73 4.89 -8.28 -14.89
CA GLN A 73 6.32 -8.47 -14.75
C GLN A 73 7.08 -7.63 -15.77
N MET A 74 8.11 -6.95 -15.29
CA MET A 74 8.99 -6.11 -16.09
C MET A 74 10.44 -6.59 -15.98
N PRO A 75 11.32 -6.23 -16.94
CA PRO A 75 12.76 -6.48 -16.86
C PRO A 75 13.38 -5.83 -15.62
N THR A 76 14.51 -6.36 -15.20
CA THR A 76 15.33 -5.72 -14.16
C THR A 76 16.23 -4.65 -14.78
N ARG A 77 16.72 -3.72 -13.94
CA ARG A 77 17.67 -2.70 -14.40
C ARG A 77 19.00 -3.31 -14.92
N LYS A 78 19.36 -4.50 -14.45
CA LYS A 78 20.59 -5.18 -14.88
C LYS A 78 20.44 -5.88 -16.22
N GLU A 79 19.23 -6.38 -16.52
CA GLU A 79 18.90 -7.06 -17.77
C GLU A 79 17.62 -6.45 -18.36
N PRO A 80 17.72 -5.25 -19.00
CA PRO A 80 16.55 -4.49 -19.42
C PRO A 80 15.79 -5.10 -20.61
N GLU A 81 16.37 -6.07 -21.28
CA GLU A 81 15.77 -6.75 -22.45
C GLU A 81 15.30 -8.18 -22.15
N LYS A 82 15.42 -8.61 -20.88
CA LYS A 82 15.08 -9.99 -20.48
C LYS A 82 14.14 -9.99 -19.28
N LEU A 83 13.08 -10.77 -19.37
CA LEU A 83 12.20 -11.01 -18.25
C LEU A 83 12.78 -12.10 -17.35
N PRO A 84 12.90 -11.83 -16.03
CA PRO A 84 13.28 -12.87 -15.09
C PRO A 84 12.19 -13.95 -14.98
N PRO A 85 12.47 -15.15 -14.45
CA PRO A 85 11.43 -16.11 -14.11
C PRO A 85 10.41 -15.51 -13.15
N PHE A 86 9.13 -15.78 -13.38
CA PHE A 86 8.08 -15.34 -12.45
C PHE A 86 8.08 -16.21 -11.20
N THR A 87 8.27 -15.58 -10.06
CA THR A 87 8.22 -16.25 -8.75
C THR A 87 7.18 -15.54 -7.90
N PRO A 88 6.02 -16.14 -7.64
CA PRO A 88 4.99 -15.54 -6.82
C PRO A 88 5.44 -15.39 -5.37
N SER A 89 4.98 -14.34 -4.70
CA SER A 89 5.23 -14.06 -3.27
C SER A 89 3.90 -14.07 -2.50
N PRO A 90 3.28 -15.25 -2.29
CA PRO A 90 1.92 -15.34 -1.76
C PRO A 90 1.77 -14.75 -0.35
N LYS A 91 2.79 -14.86 0.51
CA LYS A 91 2.76 -14.28 1.86
C LYS A 91 2.73 -12.74 1.83
N ILE A 92 3.52 -12.12 0.96
CA ILE A 92 3.54 -10.66 0.81
C ILE A 92 2.19 -10.20 0.26
N PHE A 93 1.67 -10.89 -0.75
CA PHE A 93 0.37 -10.59 -1.34
C PHE A 93 -0.77 -10.70 -0.31
N GLN A 94 -0.76 -11.73 0.53
CA GLN A 94 -1.74 -11.90 1.60
C GLN A 94 -1.71 -10.74 2.61
N VAL A 95 -0.50 -10.29 2.99
CA VAL A 95 -0.33 -9.15 3.90
C VAL A 95 -0.84 -7.85 3.26
N GLN A 96 -0.63 -7.66 1.95
CA GLN A 96 -1.19 -6.52 1.22
C GLN A 96 -2.72 -6.54 1.21
N LYS A 97 -3.34 -7.69 0.93
CA LYS A 97 -4.81 -7.84 1.01
C LYS A 97 -5.36 -7.58 2.43
N GLU A 98 -4.62 -7.99 3.45
CA GLU A 98 -4.98 -7.72 4.84
C GLU A 98 -4.93 -6.21 5.16
N ALA A 99 -3.88 -5.53 4.69
CA ALA A 99 -3.74 -4.08 4.87
C ALA A 99 -4.84 -3.29 4.12
N GLU A 100 -5.23 -3.74 2.94
CA GLU A 100 -6.32 -3.16 2.16
C GLU A 100 -7.66 -3.29 2.92
N LYS A 101 -7.98 -4.48 3.44
CA LYS A 101 -9.16 -4.69 4.28
C LYS A 101 -9.19 -3.79 5.52
N TRP A 102 -8.04 -3.54 6.14
CA TRP A 102 -7.96 -2.60 7.25
C TRP A 102 -8.27 -1.17 6.80
N GLY A 103 -7.76 -0.77 5.64
CA GLY A 103 -8.11 0.52 5.03
C GLY A 103 -9.63 0.66 4.81
N GLU A 104 -10.27 -0.36 4.26
CA GLU A 104 -11.72 -0.41 4.06
C GLU A 104 -12.48 -0.31 5.38
N MET A 105 -12.12 -1.12 6.37
CA MET A 105 -12.75 -1.10 7.70
C MET A 105 -12.65 0.27 8.39
N MET A 106 -11.55 0.98 8.19
CA MET A 106 -11.32 2.31 8.72
C MET A 106 -11.93 3.43 7.84
N GLY A 107 -12.47 3.10 6.67
CA GLY A 107 -12.95 4.06 5.67
C GLY A 107 -11.85 5.00 5.17
N VAL A 108 -10.65 4.43 4.92
CA VAL A 108 -9.46 5.11 4.38
C VAL A 108 -8.74 4.20 3.37
N SER A 109 -9.47 3.70 2.39
CA SER A 109 -8.92 2.86 1.33
C SER A 109 -8.00 3.63 0.38
N VAL A 110 -8.17 4.94 0.27
CA VAL A 110 -7.39 5.82 -0.60
C VAL A 110 -6.95 7.10 0.13
N VAL A 111 -5.87 7.72 -0.34
CA VAL A 111 -5.28 8.92 0.29
C VAL A 111 -6.28 10.09 0.35
N GLY A 112 -7.17 10.20 -0.63
CA GLY A 112 -8.23 11.22 -0.62
C GLY A 112 -9.17 11.10 0.58
N GLU A 113 -9.51 9.88 0.99
CA GLU A 113 -10.33 9.60 2.18
C GLU A 113 -9.58 9.89 3.48
N LEU A 114 -8.28 9.57 3.53
CA LEU A 114 -7.42 9.95 4.64
C LEU A 114 -7.39 11.48 4.82
N ASN A 115 -7.18 12.22 3.74
CA ASN A 115 -7.18 13.69 3.76
C ASN A 115 -8.53 14.25 4.23
N GLU A 116 -9.61 13.63 3.83
CA GLU A 116 -10.97 14.02 4.28
C GLU A 116 -11.14 13.78 5.79
N LYS A 117 -10.70 12.66 6.33
CA LYS A 117 -10.74 12.41 7.78
C LYS A 117 -9.87 13.39 8.56
N ILE A 118 -8.68 13.70 8.06
CA ILE A 118 -7.78 14.70 8.66
C ILE A 118 -8.47 16.07 8.69
N SER A 119 -9.05 16.51 7.57
CA SER A 119 -9.73 17.81 7.49
C SER A 119 -10.96 17.92 8.39
N LYS A 120 -11.61 16.78 8.68
CA LYS A 120 -12.75 16.69 9.62
C LYS A 120 -12.31 16.50 11.09
N GLY A 121 -11.03 16.56 11.42
CA GLY A 121 -10.50 16.41 12.78
C GLY A 121 -10.55 14.97 13.32
N LYS A 122 -10.74 13.95 12.48
CA LYS A 122 -10.90 12.54 12.88
C LYS A 122 -9.59 11.75 12.93
N MET A 123 -8.44 12.42 12.85
CA MET A 123 -7.14 11.75 12.81
C MET A 123 -6.84 10.97 14.09
N GLN A 124 -7.23 11.51 15.26
CA GLN A 124 -6.98 10.81 16.52
C GLN A 124 -7.77 9.50 16.63
N GLU A 125 -9.03 9.51 16.23
CA GLU A 125 -9.86 8.30 16.17
C GLU A 125 -9.23 7.25 15.27
N LEU A 126 -8.76 7.66 14.08
CA LEU A 126 -8.10 6.79 13.13
C LEU A 126 -6.82 6.16 13.70
N LEU A 127 -6.01 6.93 14.42
CA LEU A 127 -4.79 6.43 15.09
C LEU A 127 -5.14 5.38 16.14
N LEU A 128 -6.11 5.64 17.00
CA LEU A 128 -6.54 4.70 18.05
C LEU A 128 -7.05 3.38 17.45
N ILE A 129 -7.84 3.44 16.38
CA ILE A 129 -8.33 2.23 15.69
C ILE A 129 -7.15 1.46 15.08
N SER A 130 -6.21 2.15 14.43
CA SER A 130 -5.03 1.52 13.82
C SER A 130 -4.16 0.84 14.87
N GLU A 131 -3.96 1.48 16.02
CA GLU A 131 -3.22 0.89 17.16
C GLU A 131 -3.93 -0.33 17.72
N ALA A 132 -5.25 -0.28 17.91
CA ALA A 132 -6.04 -1.40 18.37
C ALA A 132 -5.98 -2.62 17.44
N LEU A 133 -6.05 -2.39 16.12
CA LEU A 133 -5.90 -3.44 15.11
C LEU A 133 -4.49 -4.06 15.16
N GLN A 134 -3.45 -3.24 15.31
CA GLN A 134 -2.08 -3.72 15.44
C GLN A 134 -1.87 -4.55 16.71
N GLU A 135 -2.33 -4.06 17.86
CA GLU A 135 -2.23 -4.80 19.14
C GLU A 135 -2.98 -6.12 19.09
N GLY A 136 -4.21 -6.13 18.54
CA GLY A 136 -4.97 -7.35 18.34
C GLY A 136 -4.25 -8.37 17.45
N ARG A 137 -3.48 -7.91 16.47
CA ARG A 137 -2.67 -8.79 15.62
C ARG A 137 -1.48 -9.37 16.36
N ILE A 138 -0.79 -8.56 17.18
CA ILE A 138 0.34 -9.02 18.01
C ILE A 138 -0.14 -10.01 19.06
N SER A 139 -1.32 -9.77 19.69
CA SER A 139 -1.95 -10.71 20.62
C SER A 139 -2.19 -12.08 19.99
N LYS A 140 -2.77 -12.11 18.80
CA LYS A 140 -2.98 -13.38 18.05
C LYS A 140 -1.67 -14.14 17.78
N ILE A 141 -0.57 -13.42 17.50
CA ILE A 141 0.74 -14.05 17.33
C ILE A 141 1.22 -14.64 18.64
N ALA A 142 1.04 -13.94 19.76
CA ALA A 142 1.38 -14.47 21.09
C ALA A 142 0.57 -15.73 21.42
N GLU A 143 -0.73 -15.73 21.18
CA GLU A 143 -1.61 -16.90 21.33
C GLU A 143 -1.12 -18.10 20.53
N GLN A 144 -0.77 -17.91 19.26
CA GLN A 144 -0.23 -18.97 18.40
C GLN A 144 1.10 -19.53 18.91
N ILE A 145 1.97 -18.69 19.48
CA ILE A 145 3.22 -19.14 20.10
C ILE A 145 2.93 -20.02 21.33
N ILE A 146 1.96 -19.63 22.15
CA ILE A 146 1.56 -20.35 23.35
C ILE A 146 0.91 -21.69 22.99
N GLU A 147 -0.05 -21.67 22.06
CA GLU A 147 -0.74 -22.88 21.58
C GLU A 147 0.23 -23.90 20.98
N ARG A 148 1.26 -23.44 20.28
CA ARG A 148 2.30 -24.31 19.73
C ARG A 148 3.07 -25.08 20.81
N GLY A 149 3.24 -24.49 22.01
CA GLY A 149 3.95 -25.07 23.14
C GLY A 149 5.44 -25.29 22.87
N GLY A 150 6.25 -25.34 23.93
CA GLY A 150 7.68 -25.68 23.85
C GLY A 150 8.56 -24.71 23.06
N VAL A 151 8.06 -23.56 22.67
CA VAL A 151 8.82 -22.54 21.95
C VAL A 151 9.84 -21.89 22.87
N LYS A 152 11.12 -22.04 22.57
CA LYS A 152 12.24 -21.45 23.34
C LYS A 152 12.79 -20.18 22.71
N PHE A 153 12.69 -20.05 21.40
CA PHE A 153 13.21 -18.91 20.64
C PHE A 153 12.19 -18.45 19.61
N VAL A 154 12.00 -17.14 19.52
CA VAL A 154 11.23 -16.46 18.48
C VAL A 154 12.17 -15.54 17.72
N MET A 155 12.44 -15.86 16.46
CA MET A 155 13.32 -15.04 15.61
C MET A 155 12.49 -14.08 14.78
N ILE A 156 12.80 -12.78 14.87
CA ILE A 156 12.14 -11.70 14.16
C ILE A 156 13.08 -11.16 13.10
N ALA A 157 12.76 -11.41 11.84
CA ALA A 157 13.52 -10.95 10.69
C ALA A 157 12.81 -9.81 9.96
N GLY A 158 13.59 -8.91 9.38
CA GLY A 158 13.07 -7.80 8.56
C GLY A 158 14.18 -6.82 8.19
N PRO A 159 13.96 -5.92 7.21
CA PRO A 159 14.95 -4.94 6.79
C PRO A 159 15.27 -3.92 7.90
N SER A 160 16.30 -3.10 7.69
CA SER A 160 16.59 -2.00 8.59
C SER A 160 15.40 -1.04 8.69
N SER A 161 15.18 -0.48 9.87
CA SER A 161 14.07 0.47 10.15
C SER A 161 12.65 -0.11 9.96
N SER A 162 12.48 -1.44 9.95
CA SER A 162 11.17 -2.10 9.81
C SER A 162 10.39 -2.24 11.12
N GLY A 163 10.85 -1.64 12.22
CA GLY A 163 10.16 -1.72 13.52
C GLY A 163 10.37 -3.02 14.30
N LYS A 164 11.36 -3.86 13.94
CA LYS A 164 11.62 -5.14 14.63
C LYS A 164 11.73 -5.02 16.14
N THR A 165 12.49 -4.03 16.62
CA THR A 165 12.69 -3.81 18.07
C THR A 165 11.38 -3.45 18.75
N THR A 166 10.60 -2.54 18.19
CA THR A 166 9.27 -2.17 18.72
C THR A 166 8.33 -3.38 18.74
N PHE A 167 8.33 -4.16 17.67
CA PHE A 167 7.53 -5.37 17.57
C PHE A 167 7.94 -6.41 18.62
N SER A 168 9.25 -6.65 18.84
CA SER A 168 9.72 -7.62 19.83
C SER A 168 9.29 -7.23 21.27
N HIS A 169 9.38 -5.94 21.61
CA HIS A 169 8.91 -5.46 22.89
C HIS A 169 7.38 -5.63 23.07
N ARG A 170 6.59 -5.26 22.08
CA ARG A 170 5.13 -5.43 22.13
C ARG A 170 4.75 -6.91 22.20
N LEU A 171 5.39 -7.78 21.44
CA LEU A 171 5.18 -9.22 21.51
C LEU A 171 5.54 -9.78 22.90
N SER A 172 6.65 -9.32 23.48
CA SER A 172 7.06 -9.71 24.84
C SER A 172 6.01 -9.32 25.89
N ILE A 173 5.42 -8.14 25.76
CA ILE A 173 4.33 -7.69 26.63
C ILE A 173 3.11 -8.62 26.50
N GLN A 174 2.70 -8.94 25.30
CA GLN A 174 1.59 -9.86 25.07
C GLN A 174 1.87 -11.27 25.62
N LEU A 175 3.07 -11.82 25.42
CA LEU A 175 3.48 -13.09 26.00
C LEU A 175 3.49 -13.06 27.52
N ALA A 176 3.96 -11.95 28.11
CA ALA A 176 3.96 -11.77 29.57
C ALA A 176 2.53 -11.69 30.15
N ALA A 177 1.60 -11.06 29.44
CA ALA A 177 0.19 -11.03 29.82
C ALA A 177 -0.45 -12.43 29.87
N HIS A 178 0.10 -13.39 29.14
CA HIS A 178 -0.27 -14.82 29.20
C HIS A 178 0.58 -15.65 30.16
N GLY A 179 1.36 -15.00 31.03
CA GLY A 179 2.14 -15.67 32.09
C GLY A 179 3.51 -16.20 31.68
N MET A 180 3.96 -15.92 30.44
CA MET A 180 5.33 -16.25 30.02
C MET A 180 6.34 -15.24 30.56
N LYS A 181 7.63 -15.59 30.57
CA LYS A 181 8.73 -14.68 30.93
C LYS A 181 9.70 -14.55 29.76
N PRO A 182 9.32 -13.78 28.71
CA PRO A 182 10.20 -13.58 27.56
C PRO A 182 11.37 -12.66 27.92
N HIS A 183 12.50 -12.88 27.26
CA HIS A 183 13.65 -11.98 27.25
C HIS A 183 13.82 -11.48 25.82
N PRO A 184 13.42 -10.22 25.52
CA PRO A 184 13.53 -9.63 24.19
C PRO A 184 14.97 -9.27 23.79
#